data_a9c6428aad3ff613415b18543b1a88c4
#
_entry.id   a9c6428aad3ff613415b18543b1a88c4
#
_cell.length_a   1.000
_cell.length_b   1.000
_cell.length_c   1.000
_cell.angle_alpha   90.00
_cell.angle_beta   90.00
_cell.angle_gamma   90.00
#
_symmetry.space_group_name_H-M   'P 1'
#
loop_
_entity.id
_entity.type
_entity.pdbx_description
1 polymer ?
#
loop_
_entity_poly.entity_id
_entity_poly.type
_entity_poly.pdbx_seq_one_letter_code
_entity_poly.pdbx_strand_id
1 'polypeptide(L)'
;MKKSLMILLSVAVLCVIVFLSACSKDKIQEADPTEGLTKITEGYATGAAAKVQVYTKETSVTTGYTKFYIALYDSATGNRIEDAHIQLTPMMDMGTMMHSSPYENPASEEAANHLFPCSVTFIMSSMGGTWTLKIQVHNHLNDKEGSLTIPITVNEPAKSRQKSFTAAHNGAKYFISLIEPTSASSKVGINDMEIAIYKKASMMSWPADSSLSVLLTPEMPTMGHGSPNNVNPVHTGNGHYKGKVNFTMTGFWRLNLDFMSGTGVADTTQYFDVEF
;
A
#
# COMPACT_ATOMS: atom_id res chain seq x y z
N MET A 1 -4.49 -48.68 62.61
CA MET A 1 -3.36 -48.35 61.74
C MET A 1 -3.63 -48.54 60.22
N LYS A 2 -4.28 -49.64 59.74
CA LYS A 2 -4.56 -49.86 58.32
C LYS A 2 -5.51 -48.82 57.63
N LYS A 3 -6.53 -48.34 58.35
CA LYS A 3 -7.50 -47.36 57.82
C LYS A 3 -6.92 -45.94 57.64
N SER A 4 -6.02 -45.50 58.53
CA SER A 4 -5.37 -44.21 58.43
C SER A 4 -4.34 -44.16 57.28
N LEU A 5 -3.69 -45.30 56.99
CA LEU A 5 -2.71 -45.39 55.90
C LEU A 5 -3.41 -45.36 54.52
N MET A 6 -4.60 -45.96 54.35
CA MET A 6 -5.38 -45.88 53.12
C MET A 6 -5.91 -44.49 52.82
N ILE A 7 -6.28 -43.71 53.84
CA ILE A 7 -6.74 -42.30 53.65
C ILE A 7 -5.58 -41.41 53.24
N LEU A 8 -4.38 -41.60 53.81
CA LEU A 8 -3.19 -40.86 53.39
C LEU A 8 -2.75 -41.18 51.95
N LEU A 9 -2.89 -42.41 51.51
CA LEU A 9 -2.55 -42.82 50.12
C LEU A 9 -3.56 -42.26 49.11
N SER A 10 -4.87 -42.19 49.45
CA SER A 10 -5.88 -41.62 48.55
C SER A 10 -5.78 -40.11 48.43
N VAL A 11 -5.38 -39.37 49.47
CA VAL A 11 -5.14 -37.92 49.43
C VAL A 11 -3.89 -37.59 48.62
N ALA A 12 -2.83 -38.41 48.74
CA ALA A 12 -1.61 -38.22 47.95
C ALA A 12 -1.83 -38.45 46.44
N VAL A 13 -2.66 -39.43 46.05
CA VAL A 13 -3.01 -39.70 44.63
C VAL A 13 -3.90 -38.57 44.09
N LEU A 14 -4.84 -38.02 44.89
CA LEU A 14 -5.69 -36.91 44.47
C LEU A 14 -4.90 -35.61 44.27
N CYS A 15 -3.90 -35.33 45.10
CA CYS A 15 -3.00 -34.19 44.94
C CYS A 15 -2.10 -34.28 43.71
N VAL A 16 -1.65 -35.50 43.31
CA VAL A 16 -0.84 -35.66 42.09
C VAL A 16 -1.68 -35.43 40.82
N ILE A 17 -2.95 -35.80 40.82
CA ILE A 17 -3.84 -35.59 39.67
C ILE A 17 -4.14 -34.08 39.47
N VAL A 18 -4.22 -33.28 40.54
CA VAL A 18 -4.46 -31.82 40.45
C VAL A 18 -3.24 -31.07 39.89
N PHE A 19 -2.03 -31.54 40.04
CA PHE A 19 -0.82 -30.91 39.50
C PHE A 19 -0.54 -31.21 38.02
N LEU A 20 -1.24 -32.16 37.40
CA LEU A 20 -1.06 -32.51 35.98
C LEU A 20 -2.01 -31.70 35.06
N SER A 21 -2.94 -30.93 35.60
CA SER A 21 -3.91 -30.12 34.82
C SER A 21 -3.48 -28.65 34.57
N ALA A 22 -2.28 -28.25 34.98
CA ALA A 22 -1.85 -26.85 34.94
C ALA A 22 -0.68 -26.62 33.98
N CYS A 23 -0.79 -27.08 32.73
CA CYS A 23 0.08 -26.63 31.66
C CYS A 23 -0.62 -26.76 30.29
N SER A 24 -1.79 -26.16 30.12
CA SER A 24 -2.13 -25.65 28.81
C SER A 24 -1.37 -24.32 28.68
N LYS A 25 -0.20 -24.35 28.07
CA LYS A 25 0.31 -23.13 27.43
C LYS A 25 -0.73 -22.79 26.39
N ASP A 26 -1.60 -21.83 26.70
CA ASP A 26 -2.32 -21.10 25.67
C ASP A 26 -1.23 -20.58 24.73
N LYS A 27 -1.07 -21.24 23.59
CA LYS A 27 -0.30 -20.67 22.50
C LYS A 27 -1.04 -19.37 22.18
N ILE A 28 -0.46 -18.24 22.55
CA ILE A 28 -0.88 -16.96 22.01
C ILE A 28 -0.81 -17.17 20.50
N GLN A 29 -1.97 -17.33 19.88
CA GLN A 29 -2.05 -17.46 18.44
C GLN A 29 -1.61 -16.11 17.90
N GLU A 30 -0.41 -16.07 17.33
CA GLU A 30 0.10 -14.87 16.69
C GLU A 30 -0.91 -14.44 15.62
N ALA A 31 -1.31 -13.18 15.64
CA ALA A 31 -2.29 -12.66 14.68
C ALA A 31 -1.76 -12.86 13.26
N ASP A 32 -2.62 -13.30 12.35
CA ASP A 32 -2.24 -13.44 10.95
C ASP A 32 -1.93 -12.06 10.36
N PRO A 33 -0.68 -11.77 9.97
CA PRO A 33 -0.31 -10.46 9.43
C PRO A 33 -0.98 -10.13 8.10
N THR A 34 -1.60 -11.13 7.45
CA THR A 34 -2.33 -10.96 6.19
C THR A 34 -3.85 -10.83 6.40
N GLU A 35 -4.32 -10.79 7.64
CA GLU A 35 -5.73 -10.58 7.94
C GLU A 35 -6.22 -9.25 7.35
N GLY A 36 -7.34 -9.30 6.62
CA GLY A 36 -7.91 -8.14 5.91
C GLY A 36 -7.16 -7.76 4.61
N LEU A 37 -6.18 -8.54 4.18
CA LEU A 37 -5.51 -8.37 2.90
C LEU A 37 -6.00 -9.38 1.85
N THR A 38 -6.06 -8.95 0.61
CA THR A 38 -6.34 -9.80 -0.56
C THR A 38 -5.03 -10.26 -1.18
N LYS A 39 -4.83 -11.57 -1.28
CA LYS A 39 -3.67 -12.13 -2.00
C LYS A 39 -3.86 -11.96 -3.50
N ILE A 40 -2.95 -11.23 -4.15
CA ILE A 40 -2.96 -11.00 -5.59
C ILE A 40 -2.32 -12.18 -6.33
N THR A 41 -1.18 -12.65 -5.82
CA THR A 41 -0.42 -13.74 -6.45
C THR A 41 0.62 -14.33 -5.50
N GLU A 42 1.19 -15.45 -5.90
CA GLU A 42 2.38 -16.02 -5.28
C GLU A 42 3.27 -16.70 -6.32
N GLY A 43 4.53 -16.86 -5.99
CA GLY A 43 5.52 -17.54 -6.84
C GLY A 43 6.87 -17.65 -6.14
N TYR A 44 7.89 -18.05 -6.88
CA TYR A 44 9.23 -18.23 -6.35
C TYR A 44 10.20 -17.24 -7.00
N ALA A 45 10.92 -16.49 -6.17
CA ALA A 45 12.10 -15.74 -6.60
C ALA A 45 13.25 -16.74 -6.79
N THR A 46 13.32 -17.28 -8.00
CA THR A 46 14.32 -18.30 -8.35
C THR A 46 15.72 -17.74 -8.13
N GLY A 47 16.57 -18.45 -7.45
CA GLY A 47 17.90 -18.01 -7.04
C GLY A 47 17.97 -17.56 -5.59
N ALA A 48 17.00 -16.81 -5.08
CA ALA A 48 16.95 -16.35 -3.69
C ALA A 48 16.48 -17.44 -2.69
N ALA A 49 16.05 -18.60 -3.17
CA ALA A 49 15.38 -19.64 -2.37
C ALA A 49 14.17 -19.11 -1.58
N ALA A 50 13.46 -18.12 -2.14
CA ALA A 50 12.34 -17.48 -1.49
C ALA A 50 11.02 -17.69 -2.24
N LYS A 51 9.98 -18.11 -1.52
CA LYS A 51 8.60 -18.03 -1.97
C LYS A 51 8.10 -16.60 -1.65
N VAL A 52 7.52 -15.95 -2.63
CA VAL A 52 7.01 -14.58 -2.56
C VAL A 52 5.50 -14.63 -2.62
N GLN A 53 4.82 -13.98 -1.70
CA GLN A 53 3.38 -13.74 -1.74
C GLN A 53 3.13 -12.24 -1.77
N VAL A 54 2.23 -11.79 -2.65
CA VAL A 54 1.91 -10.36 -2.84
C VAL A 54 0.46 -10.13 -2.46
N TYR A 55 0.25 -9.17 -1.58
CA TYR A 55 -1.05 -8.79 -1.04
C TYR A 55 -1.34 -7.31 -1.26
N THR A 56 -2.61 -6.94 -1.24
CA THR A 56 -3.10 -5.56 -1.16
C THR A 56 -4.34 -5.49 -0.26
N LYS A 57 -4.72 -4.30 0.17
CA LYS A 57 -6.02 -4.08 0.85
C LYS A 57 -7.19 -4.06 -0.12
N GLU A 58 -6.92 -3.80 -1.40
CA GLU A 58 -7.93 -3.67 -2.44
C GLU A 58 -8.38 -5.06 -2.95
N THR A 59 -9.60 -5.17 -3.43
CA THR A 59 -10.10 -6.39 -4.06
C THR A 59 -9.59 -6.57 -5.50
N SER A 60 -9.11 -5.49 -6.11
CA SER A 60 -8.50 -5.47 -7.44
C SER A 60 -7.55 -4.30 -7.59
N VAL A 61 -6.54 -4.44 -8.43
CA VAL A 61 -5.61 -3.35 -8.75
C VAL A 61 -6.25 -2.43 -9.78
N THR A 62 -6.16 -1.13 -9.53
CA THR A 62 -6.70 -0.09 -10.42
C THR A 62 -5.66 0.96 -10.78
N THR A 63 -5.94 1.80 -11.77
CA THR A 63 -5.11 2.99 -12.04
C THR A 63 -5.04 3.90 -10.82
N GLY A 64 -3.85 4.43 -10.55
CA GLY A 64 -3.51 5.20 -9.35
C GLY A 64 -2.58 4.45 -8.42
N TYR A 65 -2.47 4.94 -7.20
CA TYR A 65 -1.59 4.40 -6.17
C TYR A 65 -2.14 3.10 -5.60
N THR A 66 -1.36 2.03 -5.67
CA THR A 66 -1.67 0.74 -5.05
C THR A 66 -0.58 0.40 -4.05
N LYS A 67 -0.95 0.18 -2.80
CA LYS A 67 -0.05 -0.32 -1.76
C LYS A 67 -0.05 -1.84 -1.78
N PHE A 68 1.14 -2.42 -1.93
CA PHE A 68 1.38 -3.85 -1.82
C PHE A 68 2.06 -4.19 -0.50
N TYR A 69 1.86 -5.43 -0.09
CA TYR A 69 2.49 -6.03 1.06
C TYR A 69 3.09 -7.36 0.61
N ILE A 70 4.41 -7.49 0.70
CA ILE A 70 5.11 -8.70 0.28
C ILE A 70 5.44 -9.52 1.52
N ALA A 71 5.04 -10.79 1.52
CA ALA A 71 5.48 -11.79 2.49
C ALA A 71 6.49 -12.72 1.83
N LEU A 72 7.60 -12.97 2.51
CA LEU A 72 8.65 -13.88 2.04
C LEU A 72 8.74 -15.10 2.94
N TYR A 73 8.96 -16.26 2.31
CA TYR A 73 9.15 -17.54 3.01
C TYR A 73 10.32 -18.28 2.39
N ASP A 74 11.15 -18.90 3.20
CA ASP A 74 12.17 -19.81 2.72
C ASP A 74 11.53 -20.98 1.99
N SER A 75 11.97 -21.26 0.77
CA SER A 75 11.32 -22.22 -0.11
C SER A 75 11.48 -23.68 0.31
N ALA A 76 12.46 -23.98 1.16
CA ALA A 76 12.75 -25.34 1.63
C ALA A 76 12.07 -25.63 2.97
N THR A 77 12.08 -24.67 3.90
CA THR A 77 11.58 -24.83 5.27
C THR A 77 10.17 -24.30 5.48
N GLY A 78 9.73 -23.35 4.64
CA GLY A 78 8.47 -22.63 4.81
C GLY A 78 8.52 -21.56 5.92
N ASN A 79 9.66 -21.35 6.55
CA ASN A 79 9.82 -20.31 7.56
C ASN A 79 9.77 -18.93 6.92
N ARG A 80 9.31 -17.92 7.68
CA ARG A 80 9.30 -16.52 7.21
C ARG A 80 10.72 -16.01 7.04
N ILE A 81 10.91 -15.16 6.02
CA ILE A 81 12.11 -14.37 5.81
C ILE A 81 11.74 -12.96 6.21
N GLU A 82 12.35 -12.47 7.30
CA GLU A 82 12.06 -11.18 7.91
C GLU A 82 13.10 -10.10 7.57
N ASP A 83 14.21 -10.50 6.92
CA ASP A 83 15.32 -9.64 6.55
C ASP A 83 15.71 -9.94 5.11
N ALA A 84 15.43 -8.96 4.21
CA ALA A 84 15.68 -9.05 2.78
C ALA A 84 15.66 -7.66 2.12
N HIS A 85 16.53 -7.46 1.14
CA HIS A 85 16.40 -6.31 0.23
C HIS A 85 15.44 -6.65 -0.91
N ILE A 86 14.40 -5.84 -1.08
CA ILE A 86 13.39 -6.02 -2.13
C ILE A 86 13.39 -4.81 -3.06
N GLN A 87 13.47 -5.08 -4.37
CA GLN A 87 13.38 -4.05 -5.41
C GLN A 87 12.26 -4.37 -6.40
N LEU A 88 11.40 -3.39 -6.66
CA LEU A 88 10.31 -3.47 -7.62
C LEU A 88 10.74 -2.91 -8.98
N THR A 89 10.19 -3.48 -10.05
CA THR A 89 10.28 -2.92 -11.39
C THR A 89 8.94 -3.16 -12.11
N PRO A 90 7.99 -2.20 -12.03
CA PRO A 90 6.77 -2.28 -12.81
C PRO A 90 7.06 -1.95 -14.28
N MET A 91 6.51 -2.74 -15.19
CA MET A 91 6.69 -2.56 -16.63
C MET A 91 5.36 -2.75 -17.38
N MET A 92 5.04 -1.82 -18.25
CA MET A 92 3.96 -1.90 -19.21
C MET A 92 4.52 -2.18 -20.59
N ASP A 93 4.05 -3.26 -21.20
CA ASP A 93 4.35 -3.61 -22.59
C ASP A 93 3.13 -3.29 -23.44
N MET A 94 3.27 -2.35 -24.36
CA MET A 94 2.26 -1.92 -25.33
C MET A 94 2.52 -2.49 -26.74
N GLY A 95 3.43 -3.46 -26.87
CA GLY A 95 3.84 -4.06 -28.13
C GLY A 95 4.86 -3.24 -28.91
N THR A 96 4.59 -1.97 -29.13
CA THR A 96 5.50 -1.05 -29.87
C THR A 96 6.41 -0.23 -28.96
N MET A 97 6.05 -0.11 -27.69
CA MET A 97 6.84 0.60 -26.69
C MET A 97 6.65 -0.01 -25.32
N MET A 98 7.61 0.21 -24.46
CA MET A 98 7.55 -0.17 -23.05
C MET A 98 7.77 1.05 -22.18
N HIS A 99 7.13 1.06 -21.01
CA HIS A 99 7.38 2.08 -19.99
C HIS A 99 7.24 1.50 -18.58
N SER A 100 7.91 2.13 -17.65
CA SER A 100 7.73 1.88 -16.22
C SER A 100 6.60 2.77 -15.65
N SER A 101 6.42 2.72 -14.36
CA SER A 101 5.49 3.54 -13.58
C SER A 101 6.18 3.97 -12.28
N PRO A 102 5.75 5.04 -11.60
CA PRO A 102 6.27 5.36 -10.27
C PRO A 102 6.08 4.18 -9.31
N TYR A 103 7.08 3.94 -8.48
CA TYR A 103 7.02 2.89 -7.45
C TYR A 103 7.87 3.27 -6.24
N GLU A 104 7.58 2.62 -5.11
CA GLU A 104 8.33 2.74 -3.87
C GLU A 104 8.69 1.34 -3.39
N ASN A 105 9.98 1.10 -3.20
CA ASN A 105 10.47 -0.11 -2.56
C ASN A 105 10.15 -0.08 -1.06
N PRO A 106 10.22 -1.20 -0.35
CA PRO A 106 10.15 -1.20 1.11
C PRO A 106 11.16 -0.21 1.69
N ALA A 107 10.72 0.57 2.68
CA ALA A 107 11.56 1.58 3.32
C ALA A 107 12.60 0.96 4.27
N SER A 108 12.49 -0.31 4.59
CA SER A 108 13.38 -1.08 5.45
C SER A 108 13.62 -2.45 4.84
N GLU A 109 14.79 -3.00 5.07
CA GLU A 109 15.15 -4.40 4.78
C GLU A 109 14.60 -5.37 5.82
N GLU A 110 14.16 -4.86 6.99
CA GLU A 110 13.44 -5.61 8.00
C GLU A 110 11.93 -5.52 7.75
N ALA A 111 11.25 -6.67 7.84
CA ALA A 111 9.81 -6.76 7.68
C ALA A 111 9.08 -6.02 8.81
N ALA A 112 8.05 -5.25 8.46
CA ALA A 112 7.14 -4.63 9.42
C ALA A 112 5.90 -5.52 9.58
N ASN A 113 5.67 -6.05 10.78
CA ASN A 113 4.60 -7.02 11.03
C ASN A 113 4.61 -8.19 10.01
N HIS A 114 5.80 -8.78 9.80
CA HIS A 114 6.04 -9.91 8.89
C HIS A 114 5.78 -9.63 7.40
N LEU A 115 5.67 -8.37 7.00
CA LEU A 115 5.40 -7.94 5.64
C LEU A 115 6.38 -6.83 5.24
N PHE A 116 6.67 -6.74 3.94
CA PHE A 116 7.45 -5.66 3.34
C PHE A 116 6.49 -4.74 2.57
N PRO A 117 6.09 -3.58 3.16
CA PRO A 117 5.22 -2.63 2.49
C PRO A 117 5.94 -1.94 1.34
N CYS A 118 5.31 -1.87 0.18
CA CYS A 118 5.80 -1.20 -1.02
C CYS A 118 4.63 -0.64 -1.83
N SER A 119 4.89 0.08 -2.91
CA SER A 119 3.81 0.62 -3.73
C SER A 119 4.15 0.72 -5.21
N VAL A 120 3.10 0.77 -6.04
CA VAL A 120 3.20 1.13 -7.45
C VAL A 120 2.06 2.09 -7.78
N THR A 121 2.37 3.16 -8.50
CA THR A 121 1.36 4.08 -9.03
C THR A 121 1.12 3.74 -10.51
N PHE A 122 0.07 2.96 -10.79
CA PHE A 122 -0.26 2.58 -12.16
C PHE A 122 -0.85 3.76 -12.92
N ILE A 123 -0.13 4.25 -13.93
CA ILE A 123 -0.49 5.46 -14.69
C ILE A 123 -1.46 5.21 -15.84
N MET A 124 -1.75 3.96 -16.15
CA MET A 124 -2.76 3.53 -17.12
C MET A 124 -3.22 2.10 -16.85
N SER A 125 -4.39 1.74 -17.37
CA SER A 125 -4.96 0.40 -17.23
C SER A 125 -4.37 -0.61 -18.21
N SER A 126 -4.66 -1.90 -17.96
CA SER A 126 -4.25 -3.00 -18.84
C SER A 126 -4.96 -3.01 -20.20
N MET A 127 -5.94 -2.14 -20.43
CA MET A 127 -6.56 -1.98 -21.76
C MET A 127 -5.56 -1.49 -22.82
N GLY A 128 -4.50 -0.80 -22.42
CA GLY A 128 -3.45 -0.30 -23.30
C GLY A 128 -2.27 -1.26 -23.52
N GLY A 129 -2.22 -2.40 -22.81
CA GLY A 129 -1.12 -3.37 -22.88
C GLY A 129 -1.04 -4.26 -21.64
N THR A 130 0.06 -4.94 -21.45
CA THR A 130 0.26 -5.90 -20.36
C THR A 130 1.19 -5.33 -19.29
N TRP A 131 0.70 -5.21 -18.05
CA TRP A 131 1.54 -4.90 -16.91
C TRP A 131 2.20 -6.14 -16.34
N THR A 132 3.47 -6.00 -16.03
CA THR A 132 4.24 -6.95 -15.21
C THR A 132 4.90 -6.22 -14.05
N LEU A 133 5.04 -6.92 -12.93
CA LEU A 133 5.81 -6.47 -11.78
C LEU A 133 6.95 -7.46 -11.54
N LYS A 134 8.18 -7.04 -11.79
CA LYS A 134 9.35 -7.80 -11.38
C LYS A 134 9.68 -7.44 -9.94
N ILE A 135 9.82 -8.47 -9.10
CA ILE A 135 10.21 -8.39 -7.71
C ILE A 135 11.58 -9.07 -7.59
N GLN A 136 12.62 -8.29 -7.32
CA GLN A 136 13.96 -8.80 -7.03
C GLN A 136 14.09 -8.93 -5.52
N VAL A 137 14.68 -10.02 -5.07
CA VAL A 137 14.86 -10.36 -3.66
C VAL A 137 16.32 -10.71 -3.44
N HIS A 138 16.98 -10.01 -2.53
CA HIS A 138 18.23 -10.44 -1.90
C HIS A 138 17.88 -10.94 -0.50
N ASN A 139 17.98 -12.25 -0.32
CA ASN A 139 17.62 -12.93 0.92
C ASN A 139 18.84 -12.98 1.86
N HIS A 140 18.82 -12.20 2.92
CA HIS A 140 19.95 -12.05 3.85
C HIS A 140 20.18 -13.31 4.70
N LEU A 141 19.17 -14.22 4.84
CA LEU A 141 19.37 -15.47 5.58
C LEU A 141 20.38 -16.42 4.90
N ASN A 142 20.53 -16.34 3.59
CA ASN A 142 21.38 -17.23 2.81
C ASN A 142 22.29 -16.51 1.81
N ASP A 143 22.27 -15.18 1.83
CA ASP A 143 23.04 -14.28 0.94
C ASP A 143 22.84 -14.61 -0.55
N LYS A 144 21.60 -14.92 -0.96
CA LYS A 144 21.25 -15.28 -2.33
C LYS A 144 20.28 -14.28 -2.94
N GLU A 145 20.46 -14.05 -4.23
CA GLU A 145 19.59 -13.18 -5.02
C GLU A 145 18.75 -13.98 -6.01
N GLY A 146 17.56 -13.47 -6.27
CA GLY A 146 16.67 -14.02 -7.28
C GLY A 146 15.54 -13.06 -7.63
N SER A 147 14.73 -13.43 -8.58
CA SER A 147 13.58 -12.59 -8.95
C SER A 147 12.36 -13.40 -9.35
N LEU A 148 11.21 -12.78 -9.17
CA LEU A 148 9.90 -13.23 -9.65
C LEU A 148 9.31 -12.13 -10.53
N THR A 149 8.81 -12.47 -11.71
CA THR A 149 8.02 -11.56 -12.55
C THR A 149 6.59 -12.07 -12.62
N ILE A 150 5.65 -11.20 -12.25
CA ILE A 150 4.22 -11.52 -12.19
C ILE A 150 3.43 -10.62 -13.14
N PRO A 151 2.41 -11.15 -13.84
CA PRO A 151 1.45 -10.31 -14.54
C PRO A 151 0.53 -9.62 -13.54
N ILE A 152 0.20 -8.36 -13.80
CA ILE A 152 -0.77 -7.58 -13.01
C ILE A 152 -1.87 -7.09 -13.93
N THR A 153 -3.13 -7.38 -13.58
CA THR A 153 -4.27 -6.78 -14.27
C THR A 153 -4.63 -5.48 -13.57
N VAL A 154 -4.54 -4.36 -14.28
CA VAL A 154 -4.86 -3.02 -13.80
C VAL A 154 -6.15 -2.56 -14.46
N ASN A 155 -7.20 -2.34 -13.67
CA ASN A 155 -8.51 -1.91 -14.11
C ASN A 155 -8.66 -0.38 -14.03
N GLU A 156 -9.64 0.18 -14.74
CA GLU A 156 -10.07 1.57 -14.50
C GLU A 156 -11.07 1.59 -13.35
N PRO A 157 -10.86 2.44 -12.32
CA PRO A 157 -11.85 2.62 -11.27
C PRO A 157 -13.04 3.47 -11.79
N ALA A 158 -14.22 3.30 -11.19
CA ALA A 158 -15.42 4.08 -11.54
C ALA A 158 -15.19 5.60 -11.38
N LYS A 159 -14.40 6.01 -10.39
CA LYS A 159 -13.93 7.39 -10.20
C LYS A 159 -12.41 7.37 -10.29
N SER A 160 -11.86 8.13 -11.24
CA SER A 160 -10.40 8.15 -11.45
C SER A 160 -9.69 8.67 -10.20
N ARG A 161 -8.74 7.89 -9.74
CA ARG A 161 -7.80 8.26 -8.66
C ARG A 161 -6.42 8.62 -9.20
N GLN A 162 -6.27 8.69 -10.51
CA GLN A 162 -5.08 9.04 -11.24
C GLN A 162 -5.37 10.19 -12.20
N LYS A 163 -4.55 11.24 -12.15
CA LYS A 163 -4.61 12.38 -13.08
C LYS A 163 -3.22 12.70 -13.59
N SER A 164 -3.14 13.47 -14.68
CA SER A 164 -1.88 14.03 -15.14
C SER A 164 -2.09 15.37 -15.78
N PHE A 165 -1.12 16.27 -15.63
CA PHE A 165 -1.11 17.57 -16.27
C PHE A 165 0.29 17.91 -16.81
N THR A 166 0.33 18.89 -17.72
CA THR A 166 1.58 19.48 -18.16
C THR A 166 1.64 20.89 -17.56
N ALA A 167 2.68 21.14 -16.74
CA ALA A 167 2.80 22.39 -16.01
C ALA A 167 3.00 23.57 -16.95
N ALA A 168 2.16 24.60 -16.83
CA ALA A 168 2.15 25.76 -17.70
C ALA A 168 3.47 26.55 -17.68
N HIS A 169 4.16 26.58 -16.53
CA HIS A 169 5.37 27.39 -16.35
C HIS A 169 6.65 26.78 -16.95
N ASN A 170 6.74 25.44 -17.13
CA ASN A 170 7.98 24.78 -17.55
C ASN A 170 7.78 23.61 -18.52
N GLY A 171 6.53 23.27 -18.89
CA GLY A 171 6.20 22.16 -19.78
C GLY A 171 6.44 20.77 -19.21
N ALA A 172 6.79 20.63 -17.93
CA ALA A 172 7.01 19.33 -17.31
C ALA A 172 5.69 18.59 -17.11
N LYS A 173 5.71 17.26 -17.34
CA LYS A 173 4.52 16.43 -17.14
C LYS A 173 4.55 15.79 -15.75
N TYR A 174 3.45 16.00 -15.03
CA TYR A 174 3.23 15.45 -13.70
C TYR A 174 2.11 14.43 -13.70
N PHE A 175 2.23 13.46 -12.81
CA PHE A 175 1.22 12.45 -12.51
C PHE A 175 0.89 12.56 -11.03
N ILE A 176 -0.41 12.65 -10.73
CA ILE A 176 -0.92 12.78 -9.36
C ILE A 176 -1.89 11.65 -9.08
N SER A 177 -1.77 11.04 -7.90
CA SER A 177 -2.69 10.00 -7.44
C SER A 177 -3.29 10.38 -6.11
N LEU A 178 -4.61 10.27 -5.98
CA LEU A 178 -5.30 10.37 -4.69
C LEU A 178 -5.09 9.07 -3.92
N ILE A 179 -4.50 9.15 -2.74
CA ILE A 179 -4.31 8.02 -1.81
C ILE A 179 -5.43 8.01 -0.78
N GLU A 180 -5.65 9.15 -0.12
CA GLU A 180 -6.75 9.36 0.83
C GLU A 180 -7.45 10.69 0.55
N PRO A 181 -8.76 10.78 0.79
CA PRO A 181 -9.66 9.73 1.27
C PRO A 181 -10.06 8.74 0.17
N THR A 182 -10.38 7.51 0.56
CA THR A 182 -11.11 6.55 -0.27
C THR A 182 -12.61 6.65 0.04
N SER A 183 -13.50 6.10 -0.82
CA SER A 183 -14.92 6.02 -0.47
C SER A 183 -15.16 5.20 0.80
N ALA A 184 -14.34 4.18 1.05
CA ALA A 184 -14.44 3.33 2.24
C ALA A 184 -13.92 3.99 3.52
N SER A 185 -12.93 4.88 3.42
CA SER A 185 -12.34 5.60 4.58
C SER A 185 -13.05 6.91 4.88
N SER A 186 -13.85 7.45 3.94
CA SER A 186 -14.53 8.74 4.06
C SER A 186 -15.61 8.74 5.13
N LYS A 187 -15.70 9.84 5.86
CA LYS A 187 -16.73 10.10 6.88
C LYS A 187 -17.06 11.59 6.97
N VAL A 188 -18.23 11.93 7.49
CA VAL A 188 -18.55 13.31 7.85
C VAL A 188 -17.56 13.82 8.90
N GLY A 189 -17.07 15.05 8.73
CA GLY A 189 -16.02 15.66 9.55
C GLY A 189 -14.66 15.62 8.89
N ILE A 190 -13.62 15.74 9.69
CA ILE A 190 -12.22 15.80 9.22
C ILE A 190 -11.74 14.41 8.81
N ASN A 191 -11.21 14.32 7.59
CA ASN A 191 -10.57 13.14 7.00
C ASN A 191 -9.11 13.43 6.67
N ASP A 192 -8.30 12.39 6.55
CA ASP A 192 -6.97 12.52 5.97
C ASP A 192 -7.09 12.85 4.48
N MET A 193 -6.20 13.72 4.00
CA MET A 193 -6.00 14.00 2.59
C MET A 193 -4.56 13.65 2.25
N GLU A 194 -4.39 12.74 1.29
CA GLU A 194 -3.05 12.33 0.83
C GLU A 194 -3.05 12.14 -0.68
N ILE A 195 -2.10 12.77 -1.34
CA ILE A 195 -1.81 12.57 -2.76
C ILE A 195 -0.33 12.26 -2.94
N ALA A 196 -0.02 11.49 -3.98
CA ALA A 196 1.35 11.31 -4.45
C ALA A 196 1.55 12.05 -5.77
N ILE A 197 2.70 12.74 -5.92
CA ILE A 197 3.06 13.51 -7.10
C ILE A 197 4.39 13.02 -7.66
N TYR A 198 4.38 12.67 -8.94
CA TYR A 198 5.56 12.21 -9.66
C TYR A 198 5.74 13.02 -10.95
N LYS A 199 6.99 13.33 -11.26
CA LYS A 199 7.37 14.02 -12.50
C LYS A 199 7.87 13.00 -13.53
N LYS A 200 7.33 13.05 -14.75
CA LYS A 200 7.87 12.21 -15.83
C LYS A 200 9.21 12.75 -16.30
N ALA A 201 10.30 12.06 -15.99
CA ALA A 201 11.62 12.36 -16.51
C ALA A 201 11.90 11.61 -17.84
N SER A 202 11.43 10.35 -17.95
CA SER A 202 11.48 9.54 -19.17
C SER A 202 10.37 8.50 -19.16
N MET A 203 10.35 7.57 -20.14
CA MET A 203 9.45 6.43 -20.12
C MET A 203 9.78 5.43 -18.99
N MET A 204 11.01 5.47 -18.48
CA MET A 204 11.51 4.55 -17.46
C MET A 204 11.79 5.22 -16.11
N SER A 205 11.64 6.55 -16.02
CA SER A 205 12.02 7.33 -14.82
C SER A 205 10.91 8.29 -14.41
N TRP A 206 10.48 8.15 -13.16
CA TRP A 206 9.34 8.84 -12.57
C TRP A 206 9.70 9.36 -11.16
N PRO A 207 10.66 10.30 -11.05
CA PRO A 207 11.06 10.81 -9.75
C PRO A 207 9.88 11.44 -8.99
N ALA A 208 9.86 11.21 -7.69
CA ALA A 208 8.96 11.87 -6.76
C ALA A 208 9.20 13.39 -6.81
N ASP A 209 8.13 14.17 -6.82
CA ASP A 209 8.23 15.64 -6.82
C ASP A 209 7.99 16.21 -5.43
N SER A 210 8.78 17.23 -5.06
CA SER A 210 8.66 17.98 -3.82
C SER A 210 8.58 19.48 -4.04
N SER A 211 8.53 19.92 -5.30
CA SER A 211 8.69 21.32 -5.68
C SER A 211 7.37 22.11 -5.77
N LEU A 212 6.24 21.39 -5.81
CA LEU A 212 4.92 22.01 -5.93
C LEU A 212 4.34 22.33 -4.55
N SER A 213 3.59 23.42 -4.46
CA SER A 213 2.62 23.65 -3.40
C SER A 213 1.22 23.38 -3.91
N VAL A 214 0.36 22.87 -3.02
CA VAL A 214 -0.98 22.38 -3.38
C VAL A 214 -2.02 23.15 -2.57
N LEU A 215 -3.00 23.75 -3.25
CA LEU A 215 -4.19 24.33 -2.64
C LEU A 215 -5.35 23.36 -2.84
N LEU A 216 -6.05 23.02 -1.75
CA LEU A 216 -7.20 22.14 -1.74
C LEU A 216 -8.49 22.95 -1.54
N THR A 217 -9.43 22.84 -2.47
CA THR A 217 -10.75 23.48 -2.38
C THR A 217 -11.85 22.44 -2.60
N PRO A 218 -12.37 21.81 -1.53
CA PRO A 218 -13.48 20.87 -1.64
C PRO A 218 -14.79 21.58 -1.93
N GLU A 219 -15.62 20.97 -2.78
CA GLU A 219 -16.97 21.45 -3.06
C GLU A 219 -17.95 20.30 -3.29
N MET A 220 -19.23 20.56 -3.09
CA MET A 220 -20.35 19.73 -3.58
C MET A 220 -20.96 20.39 -4.80
N PRO A 221 -20.62 19.97 -6.03
CA PRO A 221 -21.04 20.66 -7.25
C PRO A 221 -22.56 20.76 -7.41
N THR A 222 -23.29 19.74 -6.98
CA THR A 222 -24.76 19.69 -7.06
C THR A 222 -25.46 20.63 -6.09
N MET A 223 -24.78 21.04 -5.01
CA MET A 223 -25.35 21.90 -3.96
C MET A 223 -24.73 23.32 -3.93
N GLY A 224 -23.68 23.52 -4.73
CA GLY A 224 -23.02 24.83 -4.86
C GLY A 224 -22.35 25.33 -3.57
N HIS A 225 -21.90 24.44 -2.69
CA HIS A 225 -21.20 24.85 -1.48
C HIS A 225 -19.90 24.08 -1.26
N GLY A 226 -18.95 24.76 -0.61
CA GLY A 226 -17.69 24.20 -0.17
C GLY A 226 -17.72 23.71 1.28
N SER A 227 -16.56 23.43 1.83
CA SER A 227 -16.38 23.03 3.21
C SER A 227 -15.28 23.84 3.89
N PRO A 228 -15.47 24.27 5.15
CA PRO A 228 -14.44 24.97 5.92
C PRO A 228 -13.47 23.97 6.60
N ASN A 229 -12.40 24.51 7.22
CA ASN A 229 -11.46 23.76 8.07
C ASN A 229 -10.65 22.69 7.34
N ASN A 230 -10.35 22.92 6.06
CA ASN A 230 -9.41 22.10 5.31
C ASN A 230 -7.96 22.52 5.61
N VAL A 231 -7.04 21.57 5.46
CA VAL A 231 -5.59 21.83 5.52
C VAL A 231 -4.99 21.43 4.19
N ASN A 232 -4.34 22.38 3.51
CA ASN A 232 -3.69 22.15 2.24
C ASN A 232 -2.64 21.05 2.37
N PRO A 233 -2.56 20.13 1.39
CA PRO A 233 -1.52 19.10 1.38
C PRO A 233 -0.12 19.72 1.30
N VAL A 234 0.78 19.29 2.20
CA VAL A 234 2.19 19.66 2.21
C VAL A 234 3.06 18.43 2.00
N HIS A 235 4.19 18.61 1.33
CA HIS A 235 5.13 17.50 1.07
C HIS A 235 5.68 16.91 2.37
N THR A 236 5.63 15.58 2.48
CA THR A 236 6.08 14.82 3.67
C THR A 236 7.19 13.81 3.38
N GLY A 237 7.58 13.65 2.12
CA GLY A 237 8.61 12.72 1.67
C GLY A 237 8.13 11.90 0.46
N ASN A 238 9.05 11.43 -0.37
CA ASN A 238 8.81 10.52 -1.52
C ASN A 238 7.66 10.95 -2.46
N GLY A 239 7.46 12.28 -2.63
CA GLY A 239 6.35 12.80 -3.45
C GLY A 239 4.99 12.75 -2.78
N HIS A 240 4.88 12.31 -1.52
CA HIS A 240 3.64 12.34 -0.76
C HIS A 240 3.37 13.73 -0.21
N TYR A 241 2.13 14.18 -0.37
CA TYR A 241 1.60 15.43 0.16
C TYR A 241 0.40 15.12 1.05
N LYS A 242 0.47 15.54 2.31
CA LYS A 242 -0.55 15.25 3.32
C LYS A 242 -1.22 16.51 3.84
N GLY A 243 -2.52 16.45 3.98
CA GLY A 243 -3.37 17.51 4.49
C GLY A 243 -4.61 16.96 5.18
N LYS A 244 -5.65 17.79 5.24
CA LYS A 244 -6.96 17.38 5.78
C LYS A 244 -8.07 17.92 4.91
N VAL A 245 -9.10 17.11 4.70
CA VAL A 245 -10.35 17.52 4.07
C VAL A 245 -11.50 17.36 5.06
N ASN A 246 -12.37 18.34 5.15
CA ASN A 246 -13.56 18.27 5.98
C ASN A 246 -14.78 18.05 5.08
N PHE A 247 -15.53 16.99 5.32
CA PHE A 247 -16.82 16.75 4.66
C PHE A 247 -17.94 17.12 5.61
N THR A 248 -18.77 18.09 5.25
CA THR A 248 -19.87 18.55 6.13
C THR A 248 -21.08 17.62 6.09
N MET A 249 -21.19 16.75 5.10
CA MET A 249 -22.24 15.73 4.94
C MET A 249 -21.78 14.61 4.01
N THR A 250 -22.52 13.52 3.95
CA THR A 250 -22.37 12.44 2.97
C THR A 250 -22.78 12.91 1.56
N GLY A 251 -22.32 12.22 0.52
CA GLY A 251 -22.68 12.45 -0.87
C GLY A 251 -21.48 12.69 -1.78
N PHE A 252 -21.73 13.31 -2.92
CA PHE A 252 -20.72 13.55 -3.95
C PHE A 252 -19.93 14.82 -3.69
N TRP A 253 -18.62 14.67 -3.47
CA TRP A 253 -17.66 15.75 -3.26
C TRP A 253 -16.63 15.79 -4.39
N ARG A 254 -16.24 16.99 -4.77
CA ARG A 254 -15.12 17.28 -5.67
C ARG A 254 -14.01 17.95 -4.89
N LEU A 255 -12.81 17.39 -4.95
CA LEU A 255 -11.59 17.91 -4.35
C LEU A 255 -10.80 18.62 -5.42
N ASN A 256 -11.04 19.93 -5.60
CA ASN A 256 -10.29 20.75 -6.56
C ASN A 256 -8.87 20.98 -6.01
N LEU A 257 -7.86 20.85 -6.89
CA LEU A 257 -6.45 20.97 -6.56
C LEU A 257 -5.77 21.95 -7.50
N ASP A 258 -5.27 23.05 -6.93
CA ASP A 258 -4.41 23.98 -7.65
C ASP A 258 -2.94 23.70 -7.31
N PHE A 259 -2.13 23.55 -8.35
CA PHE A 259 -0.70 23.28 -8.24
C PHE A 259 0.08 24.54 -8.60
N MET A 260 0.92 24.98 -7.65
CA MET A 260 1.75 26.18 -7.79
C MET A 260 3.22 25.79 -7.69
N SER A 261 4.08 26.47 -8.41
CA SER A 261 5.53 26.43 -8.20
C SER A 261 6.00 27.80 -7.74
N GLY A 262 7.23 27.92 -7.21
CA GLY A 262 7.80 29.21 -6.81
C GLY A 262 7.82 30.25 -7.93
N THR A 263 7.68 29.85 -9.18
CA THR A 263 7.72 30.70 -10.39
C THR A 263 6.33 30.94 -11.00
N GLY A 264 5.26 30.38 -10.45
CA GLY A 264 3.91 30.61 -10.94
C GLY A 264 2.99 29.39 -10.89
N VAL A 265 1.87 29.51 -11.59
CA VAL A 265 0.85 28.45 -11.68
C VAL A 265 1.39 27.29 -12.49
N ALA A 266 1.31 26.08 -11.93
CA ALA A 266 1.60 24.85 -12.65
C ALA A 266 0.33 24.32 -13.35
N ASP A 267 -0.77 24.16 -12.60
CA ASP A 267 -2.10 23.76 -13.10
C ASP A 267 -3.18 24.04 -12.06
N THR A 268 -4.38 24.43 -12.50
CA THR A 268 -5.55 24.70 -11.65
C THR A 268 -6.80 23.96 -12.13
N THR A 269 -6.63 22.90 -12.92
CA THR A 269 -7.74 22.19 -13.56
C THR A 269 -7.97 20.79 -13.00
N GLN A 270 -7.11 20.34 -12.08
CA GLN A 270 -7.18 18.99 -11.56
C GLN A 270 -8.14 18.87 -10.39
N TYR A 271 -8.83 17.75 -10.35
CA TYR A 271 -9.71 17.42 -9.25
C TYR A 271 -9.84 15.90 -9.09
N PHE A 272 -10.24 15.49 -7.90
CA PHE A 272 -10.68 14.13 -7.63
C PHE A 272 -12.10 14.13 -7.06
N ASP A 273 -12.90 13.15 -7.51
CA ASP A 273 -14.27 12.98 -7.04
C ASP A 273 -14.31 11.86 -5.98
N VAL A 274 -14.98 12.14 -4.86
CA VAL A 274 -15.19 11.21 -3.74
C VAL A 274 -16.69 11.17 -3.43
N GLU A 275 -17.22 9.98 -3.20
CA GLU A 275 -18.64 9.79 -2.82
C GLU A 275 -18.74 8.71 -1.75
N PHE A 276 -19.52 8.97 -0.72
CA PHE A 276 -19.68 8.07 0.43
C PHE A 276 -21.01 8.32 1.18
#